data_4d36ac6974476078e04e9782c478519c
#
_entry.id   4d36ac6974476078e04e9782c478519c
#
_cell.length_a   1.000
_cell.length_b   1.000
_cell.length_c   1.000
_cell.angle_alpha   90.00
_cell.angle_beta   90.00
_cell.angle_gamma   90.00
#
_symmetry.space_group_name_H-M   'P 1'
#
loop_
_entity.id
_entity.type
_entity.pdbx_description
1 polymer ?
#
loop_
_entity_poly.entity_id
_entity_poly.type
_entity_poly.pdbx_seq_one_letter_code
_entity_poly.pdbx_strand_id
1 'polypeptide(L)' 'KHSGKAAIVNKFKEYNIELTNEEASVILEMVRSTSVRLKRSLFDKEIVGLYKEYKRQLAEKDN' A
#
# COMPACT_ATOMS: atom_id res chain seq x y z
N LYS A 1 17.32 -4.04 -8.35
CA LYS A 1 17.23 -4.06 -7.96
C LYS A 1 16.34 -4.27 -7.07
N HIS A 2 16.00 -3.57 -6.22
CA HIS A 2 15.20 -3.91 -5.37
C HIS A 2 14.01 -3.42 -5.49
N SER A 3 13.06 -4.11 -5.38
CA SER A 3 11.79 -3.68 -5.51
C SER A 3 11.34 -2.99 -4.34
N GLY A 4 10.52 -2.03 -4.44
CA GLY A 4 9.94 -1.39 -3.29
C GLY A 4 8.97 -2.28 -2.54
N LYS A 5 8.72 -3.47 -3.08
CA LYS A 5 7.76 -4.38 -2.45
C LYS A 5 8.23 -4.82 -1.08
N ALA A 6 9.51 -5.13 -0.96
CA ALA A 6 10.04 -5.54 0.34
C ALA A 6 9.92 -4.41 1.37
N ALA A 7 10.19 -3.20 0.94
CA ALA A 7 10.08 -2.05 1.82
C ALA A 7 8.64 -1.84 2.28
N ILE A 8 7.71 -2.01 1.37
CA ILE A 8 6.28 -1.88 1.69
C ILE A 8 5.88 -2.93 2.72
N VAL A 9 6.27 -4.17 2.49
CA VAL A 9 5.93 -5.24 3.42
C VAL A 9 6.49 -4.96 4.81
N ASN A 10 7.75 -4.54 4.86
CA ASN A 10 8.37 -4.25 6.15
C ASN A 10 7.70 -3.10 6.86
N LYS A 11 7.33 -2.07 6.12
CA LYS A 11 6.68 -0.93 6.73
C LYS A 11 5.34 -1.32 7.34
N PHE A 12 4.58 -2.16 6.64
CA PHE A 12 3.29 -2.57 7.16
C PHE A 12 3.42 -3.50 8.36
N LYS A 13 4.52 -4.25 8.42
CA LYS A 13 4.76 -5.09 9.60
C LYS A 13 4.88 -4.25 10.86
N GLU A 14 5.47 -3.08 10.73
CA GLU A 14 5.60 -2.19 11.88
C GLU A 14 4.25 -1.75 12.40
N TYR A 15 3.23 -1.84 11.56
CA TYR A 15 1.88 -1.47 11.95
C TYR A 15 1.03 -2.70 12.23
N ASN A 16 1.68 -3.86 12.41
CA ASN A 16 1.00 -5.12 12.68
C ASN A 16 0.08 -5.55 11.54
N ILE A 17 0.47 -5.23 10.34
CA ILE A 17 -0.29 -5.62 9.16
C ILE A 17 0.59 -6.51 8.30
N GLU A 18 0.07 -7.69 7.99
CA GLU A 18 0.79 -8.61 7.11
C GLU A 18 0.22 -8.53 5.71
N LEU A 19 1.04 -8.19 4.76
CA LEU A 19 0.61 -8.10 3.38
C LEU A 19 0.99 -9.38 2.64
N THR A 20 0.08 -9.86 1.82
CA THR A 20 0.42 -10.94 0.91
C THR A 20 1.24 -10.35 -0.22
N ASN A 21 1.81 -11.22 -1.02
CA ASN A 21 2.59 -10.80 -2.16
C ASN A 21 1.75 -9.95 -3.11
N GLU A 22 0.52 -10.38 -3.36
CA GLU A 22 -0.37 -9.64 -4.24
C GLU A 22 -0.74 -8.28 -3.67
N GLU A 23 -1.02 -8.25 -2.38
CA GLU A 23 -1.39 -7.00 -1.74
C GLU A 23 -0.23 -6.02 -1.79
N ALA A 24 0.98 -6.52 -1.58
CA ALA A 24 2.15 -5.65 -1.64
C ALA A 24 2.31 -5.05 -3.02
N SER A 25 2.07 -5.83 -4.07
CA SER A 25 2.15 -5.33 -5.42
C SER A 25 1.14 -4.22 -5.68
N VAL A 26 -0.10 -4.44 -5.25
CA VAL A 26 -1.16 -3.46 -5.46
C VAL A 26 -0.84 -2.18 -4.70
N ILE A 27 -0.44 -2.32 -3.45
CA ILE A 27 -0.13 -1.14 -2.64
C ILE A 27 1.04 -0.36 -3.24
N LEU A 28 2.06 -1.08 -3.72
CA LEU A 28 3.19 -0.41 -4.34
C LEU A 28 2.76 0.43 -5.53
N GLU A 29 1.88 -0.12 -6.35
CA GLU A 29 1.38 0.63 -7.50
C GLU A 29 0.58 1.84 -7.05
N MET A 30 -0.25 1.68 -6.04
CA MET A 30 -1.03 2.79 -5.53
C MET A 30 -0.13 3.89 -4.97
N VAL A 31 0.90 3.50 -4.26
CA VAL A 31 1.85 4.46 -3.70
C VAL A 31 2.55 5.22 -4.82
N ARG A 32 3.01 4.50 -5.82
CA ARG A 32 3.67 5.14 -6.93
C ARG A 32 2.77 6.13 -7.64
N SER A 33 1.58 5.69 -7.97
CA SER A 33 0.62 6.51 -8.67
C SER A 33 0.29 7.77 -7.88
N THR A 34 0.06 7.59 -6.59
CA THR A 34 -0.30 8.72 -5.74
C THR A 34 0.87 9.70 -5.57
N SER A 35 2.07 9.17 -5.39
CA SER A 35 3.21 10.06 -5.19
C SER A 35 3.52 10.85 -6.45
N VAL A 36 3.32 10.26 -7.62
CA VAL A 36 3.51 10.98 -8.86
C VAL A 36 2.47 12.10 -8.98
N ARG A 37 1.23 11.78 -8.63
CA ARG A 37 0.17 12.76 -8.73
C ARG A 37 0.38 13.93 -7.77
N LEU A 38 0.85 13.63 -6.57
CA LEU A 38 1.08 14.64 -5.56
C LEU A 38 2.45 15.30 -5.69
N LYS A 39 3.32 14.69 -6.50
CA LYS A 39 4.69 15.17 -6.71
C LYS A 39 5.49 15.20 -5.43
N ARG A 40 5.28 14.22 -4.59
CA ARG A 40 6.04 14.08 -3.36
C ARG A 40 5.88 12.65 -2.83
N SER A 41 6.78 12.28 -1.95
CA SER A 41 6.70 10.98 -1.29
C SER A 41 5.52 10.97 -0.32
N LEU A 42 5.04 9.78 -0.04
CA LEU A 42 3.93 9.62 0.90
C LEU A 42 4.46 9.32 2.29
N PHE A 43 3.73 9.80 3.28
CA PHE A 43 4.05 9.47 4.65
C PHE A 43 3.48 8.09 4.98
N ASP A 44 3.99 7.48 6.04
CA ASP A 44 3.53 6.17 6.45
C ASP A 44 2.02 6.13 6.64
N LYS A 45 1.47 7.15 7.27
CA LYS A 45 0.03 7.18 7.49
C LYS A 45 -0.75 7.16 6.19
N GLU A 46 -0.21 7.86 5.20
CA GLU A 46 -0.88 7.89 3.91
C GLU A 46 -0.86 6.53 3.24
N ILE A 47 0.27 5.85 3.35
CA ILE A 47 0.40 4.53 2.75
C ILE A 47 -0.54 3.54 3.41
N VAL A 48 -0.60 3.57 4.73
CA VAL A 48 -1.52 2.69 5.45
C VAL A 48 -2.96 3.03 5.11
N GLY A 49 -3.24 4.31 4.91
CA GLY A 49 -4.57 4.73 4.50
C GLY A 49 -4.98 4.15 3.15
N LEU A 50 -4.04 4.10 2.22
CA LEU A 50 -4.32 3.49 0.93
C LEU A 50 -4.69 2.02 1.08
N TYR A 51 -3.98 1.32 1.95
CA TYR A 51 -4.25 -0.09 2.19
C TYR A 51 -5.66 -0.28 2.75
N LYS A 52 -6.02 0.54 3.73
CA LYS A 52 -7.35 0.42 4.35
C LYS A 52 -8.44 0.69 3.33
N GLU A 53 -8.23 1.68 2.49
CA GLU A 53 -9.20 2.00 1.45
C GLU A 53 -9.33 0.84 0.46
N TYR A 54 -8.21 0.27 0.09
CA TYR A 54 -8.20 -0.87 -0.82
C TYR A 54 -8.99 -2.04 -0.26
N LYS A 55 -8.75 -2.36 1.02
CA LYS A 55 -9.45 -3.48 1.65
C LYS A 55 -10.95 -3.19 1.77
N ARG A 56 -11.30 -1.95 2.04
CA ARG A 56 -12.69 -1.58 2.16
C ARG A 56 -13.41 -1.76 0.82
N GLN A 57 -12.75 -1.35 -0.26
CA GLN A 57 -13.35 -1.51 -1.57
C GLN A 57 -13.52 -2.96 -1.95
N LEU A 58 -12.57 -3.80 -1.57
CA LEU A 58 -12.70 -5.23 -1.83
C LEU A 58 -13.90 -5.81 -1.10
N ALA A 59 -14.08 -5.41 0.14
CA ALA A 59 -15.21 -5.91 0.92
C ALA A 59 -16.52 -5.48 0.31
N GLU A 60 -16.60 -4.25 -0.17
CA GLU A 60 -17.81 -3.77 -0.80
C GLU A 60 -18.09 -4.50 -2.09
N LYS A 61 -17.02 -4.79 -2.82
CA LYS A 61 -17.19 -5.44 -4.08
C LYS A 61 -17.73 -6.84 -3.96
N ASP A 62 -17.41 -7.49 -2.85
CA ASP A 62 -17.82 -8.83 -2.63
C ASP A 62 -19.30 -8.97 -2.37
N ASN A 63 -19.98 -7.91 -2.16
CA ASN A 63 -21.42 -7.98 -1.99
C ASN A 63 -22.17 -7.87 -3.31
#